data_fa0300448902dfd6222b0c1bec55678f
#
_entry.id   fa0300448902dfd6222b0c1bec55678f
#
_cell.length_a   1.000
_cell.length_b   1.000
_cell.length_c   1.000
_cell.angle_alpha   90.00
_cell.angle_beta   90.00
_cell.angle_gamma   90.00
#
_symmetry.space_group_name_H-M   'P 1'
#
loop_
_entity.id
_entity.type
_entity.pdbx_description
1 polymer ?
#
loop_
_entity_poly.entity_id
_entity_poly.type
_entity_poly.pdbx_seq_one_letter_code
_entity_poly.pdbx_strand_id
1 'polypeptide(L)'
;MATRKISKAQITKIQTMLSRLGFDAEDRHSLIASLTHNRTSSTKDLTSGEAIYLIDYLNGKISPKNVQEQKRYQEQCREVALEIYKLACMIGMCYGETEEDRLMNCAKIDKFCRERGTVKKNVMQMTLTELKKTKRQFEAMLNSNAENAVKKLINKTLKQKVEDI
;
A
#
# COMPACT_ATOMS: atom_id res chain seq x y z
N MET A 1 5.76 -11.51 -18.21
CA MET A 1 4.85 -10.65 -19.00
C MET A 1 5.63 -9.97 -20.11
N ALA A 2 5.23 -10.07 -21.37
CA ALA A 2 5.93 -9.46 -22.49
C ALA A 2 5.80 -7.91 -22.39
N THR A 3 6.92 -7.25 -22.24
CA THR A 3 6.99 -5.78 -22.19
C THR A 3 6.71 -5.23 -23.60
N ARG A 4 5.64 -4.46 -23.74
CA ARG A 4 5.25 -3.87 -25.02
C ARG A 4 6.27 -2.82 -25.45
N LYS A 5 6.81 -2.92 -26.67
CA LYS A 5 7.76 -1.95 -27.25
C LYS A 5 7.10 -0.58 -27.42
N ILE A 6 7.93 0.47 -27.34
CA ILE A 6 7.52 1.86 -27.60
C ILE A 6 6.92 2.02 -29.01
N SER A 7 5.90 2.84 -29.15
CA SER A 7 5.29 3.19 -30.45
C SER A 7 6.03 4.35 -31.13
N LYS A 8 5.94 4.44 -32.46
CA LYS A 8 6.50 5.58 -33.22
C LYS A 8 5.91 6.93 -32.74
N ALA A 9 4.62 6.97 -32.42
CA ALA A 9 3.97 8.18 -31.89
C ALA A 9 4.56 8.60 -30.54
N GLN A 10 4.85 7.68 -29.63
CA GLN A 10 5.50 7.98 -28.36
C GLN A 10 6.93 8.50 -28.56
N ILE A 11 7.71 7.90 -29.48
CA ILE A 11 9.06 8.36 -29.82
C ILE A 11 9.02 9.80 -30.30
N THR A 12 8.18 10.11 -31.28
CA THR A 12 8.05 11.46 -31.82
C THR A 12 7.65 12.47 -30.74
N LYS A 13 6.68 12.10 -29.88
CA LYS A 13 6.23 12.97 -28.80
C LYS A 13 7.36 13.27 -27.81
N ILE A 14 8.10 12.26 -27.37
CA ILE A 14 9.26 12.43 -26.46
C ILE A 14 10.31 13.34 -27.10
N GLN A 15 10.70 13.08 -28.34
CA GLN A 15 11.71 13.87 -29.05
C GLN A 15 11.28 15.35 -29.19
N THR A 16 10.03 15.60 -29.53
CA THR A 16 9.49 16.97 -29.62
C THR A 16 9.51 17.68 -28.27
N MET A 17 9.15 16.97 -27.19
CA MET A 17 9.15 17.54 -25.83
C MET A 17 10.55 17.85 -25.36
N LEU A 18 11.51 16.94 -25.55
CA LEU A 18 12.92 17.14 -25.18
C LEU A 18 13.54 18.32 -25.96
N SER A 19 13.23 18.43 -27.27
CA SER A 19 13.65 19.58 -28.09
C SER A 19 13.09 20.91 -27.58
N ARG A 20 11.79 20.95 -27.23
CA ARG A 20 11.16 22.17 -26.69
C ARG A 20 11.74 22.59 -25.33
N LEU A 21 12.18 21.64 -24.53
CA LEU A 21 12.80 21.88 -23.23
C LEU A 21 14.29 22.18 -23.31
N GLY A 22 14.87 22.22 -24.52
CA GLY A 22 16.28 22.59 -24.74
C GLY A 22 17.27 21.46 -24.41
N PHE A 23 16.83 20.22 -24.26
CA PHE A 23 17.74 19.10 -24.01
C PHE A 23 18.61 18.82 -25.22
N ASP A 24 19.93 18.82 -25.05
CA ASP A 24 20.88 18.40 -26.06
C ASP A 24 20.92 16.86 -26.20
N ALA A 25 21.83 16.33 -27.03
CA ALA A 25 21.93 14.89 -27.26
C ALA A 25 22.44 14.15 -26.02
N GLU A 26 23.39 14.73 -25.30
CA GLU A 26 24.01 14.14 -24.11
C GLU A 26 23.03 14.10 -22.92
N ASP A 27 22.32 15.21 -22.70
CA ASP A 27 21.24 15.30 -21.70
C ASP A 27 20.13 14.28 -21.94
N ARG A 28 19.74 14.08 -23.20
CA ARG A 28 18.72 13.08 -23.58
C ARG A 28 19.18 11.66 -23.26
N HIS A 29 20.42 11.32 -23.60
CA HIS A 29 21.00 10.01 -23.30
C HIS A 29 21.11 9.78 -21.79
N SER A 30 21.57 10.78 -21.05
CA SER A 30 21.69 10.75 -19.60
C SER A 30 20.33 10.55 -18.91
N LEU A 31 19.32 11.31 -19.33
CA LEU A 31 17.95 11.19 -18.82
C LEU A 31 17.36 9.80 -19.04
N ILE A 32 17.53 9.24 -20.26
CA ILE A 32 17.02 7.91 -20.60
C ILE A 32 17.77 6.82 -19.83
N ALA A 33 19.08 6.91 -19.70
CA ALA A 33 19.90 6.01 -18.93
C ALA A 33 19.47 6.00 -17.46
N SER A 34 19.27 7.18 -16.86
CA SER A 34 18.76 7.32 -15.49
C SER A 34 17.39 6.70 -15.31
N LEU A 35 16.46 6.93 -16.23
CA LEU A 35 15.10 6.38 -16.20
C LEU A 35 15.09 4.85 -16.27
N THR A 36 16.00 4.27 -17.06
CA THR A 36 16.05 2.82 -17.33
C THR A 36 17.05 2.09 -16.44
N HIS A 37 17.61 2.75 -15.41
CA HIS A 37 18.67 2.20 -14.56
C HIS A 37 19.87 1.69 -15.38
N ASN A 38 20.31 2.49 -16.35
CA ASN A 38 21.40 2.22 -17.29
C ASN A 38 21.18 1.03 -18.24
N ARG A 39 19.93 0.56 -18.40
CA ARG A 39 19.60 -0.51 -19.36
C ARG A 39 19.75 -0.04 -20.81
N THR A 40 19.38 1.19 -21.11
CA THR A 40 19.53 1.82 -22.42
C THR A 40 19.64 3.35 -22.29
N SER A 41 20.31 3.98 -23.25
CA SER A 41 20.32 5.45 -23.42
C SER A 41 19.52 5.90 -24.66
N SER A 42 18.93 4.96 -25.40
CA SER A 42 18.18 5.22 -26.62
C SER A 42 16.68 5.30 -26.39
N THR A 43 16.05 6.37 -26.89
CA THR A 43 14.58 6.51 -26.85
C THR A 43 13.85 5.36 -27.57
N LYS A 44 14.48 4.75 -28.58
CA LYS A 44 13.86 3.67 -29.37
C LYS A 44 13.76 2.35 -28.60
N ASP A 45 14.59 2.17 -27.59
CA ASP A 45 14.67 0.93 -26.81
C ASP A 45 13.85 0.98 -25.50
N LEU A 46 13.09 2.06 -25.31
CA LEU A 46 12.15 2.18 -24.20
C LEU A 46 10.99 1.21 -24.38
N THR A 47 10.46 0.74 -23.28
CA THR A 47 9.16 0.09 -23.24
C THR A 47 8.04 1.11 -23.33
N SER A 48 6.84 0.68 -23.72
CA SER A 48 5.67 1.57 -23.77
C SER A 48 5.33 2.18 -22.40
N GLY A 49 5.56 1.46 -21.31
CA GLY A 49 5.37 1.95 -19.94
C GLY A 49 6.38 3.04 -19.56
N GLU A 50 7.67 2.82 -19.83
CA GLU A 50 8.73 3.82 -19.61
C GLU A 50 8.49 5.08 -20.44
N ALA A 51 7.99 4.93 -21.68
CA ALA A 51 7.66 6.06 -22.53
C ALA A 51 6.49 6.90 -21.99
N ILE A 52 5.45 6.25 -21.46
CA ILE A 52 4.33 6.96 -20.81
C ILE A 52 4.84 7.72 -19.58
N TYR A 53 5.62 7.06 -18.73
CA TYR A 53 6.23 7.70 -17.56
C TYR A 53 7.07 8.92 -17.93
N LEU A 54 7.94 8.79 -18.94
CA LEU A 54 8.79 9.91 -19.41
C LEU A 54 7.94 11.06 -19.96
N ILE A 55 6.88 10.79 -20.73
CA ILE A 55 5.97 11.80 -21.24
C ILE A 55 5.28 12.55 -20.08
N ASP A 56 4.82 11.84 -19.05
CA ASP A 56 4.16 12.45 -17.89
C ASP A 56 5.16 13.26 -17.04
N TYR A 57 6.39 12.78 -16.90
CA TYR A 57 7.48 13.54 -16.29
C TYR A 57 7.79 14.85 -17.03
N LEU A 58 7.96 14.80 -18.35
CA LEU A 58 8.23 15.97 -19.20
C LEU A 58 7.04 16.95 -19.28
N ASN A 59 5.81 16.47 -19.06
CA ASN A 59 4.63 17.31 -18.91
C ASN A 59 4.50 17.97 -17.53
N GLY A 60 5.44 17.73 -16.61
CA GLY A 60 5.38 18.22 -15.23
C GLY A 60 4.32 17.54 -14.36
N LYS A 61 3.68 16.45 -14.85
CA LYS A 61 2.73 15.67 -14.06
C LYS A 61 3.41 14.84 -12.99
N ILE A 62 4.67 14.44 -13.24
CA ILE A 62 5.50 13.66 -12.33
C ILE A 62 6.74 14.49 -12.04
N SER A 63 6.83 15.09 -10.87
CA SER A 63 8.05 15.71 -10.37
C SER A 63 8.79 14.74 -9.45
N PRO A 64 10.12 14.85 -9.30
CA PRO A 64 10.86 14.08 -8.29
C PRO A 64 10.28 14.25 -6.89
N LYS A 65 9.76 15.43 -6.58
CA LYS A 65 9.09 15.76 -5.32
C LYS A 65 7.79 14.94 -5.17
N ASN A 66 6.96 14.87 -6.23
CA ASN A 66 5.72 14.11 -6.21
C ASN A 66 5.98 12.60 -6.12
N VAL A 67 7.03 12.08 -6.75
CA VAL A 67 7.43 10.66 -6.64
C VAL A 67 7.84 10.32 -5.21
N GLN A 68 8.59 11.22 -4.55
CA GLN A 68 9.02 11.02 -3.18
C GLN A 68 7.85 11.13 -2.19
N GLU A 69 6.93 12.05 -2.40
CA GLU A 69 5.70 12.18 -1.62
C GLU A 69 4.81 10.94 -1.79
N GLN A 70 4.70 10.43 -3.00
CA GLN A 70 3.92 9.22 -3.28
C GLN A 70 4.53 7.97 -2.62
N LYS A 71 5.87 7.84 -2.63
CA LYS A 71 6.56 6.75 -1.90
C LYS A 71 6.31 6.85 -0.40
N ARG A 72 6.43 8.05 0.19
CA ARG A 72 6.12 8.27 1.61
C ARG A 72 4.68 7.93 1.95
N TYR A 73 3.74 8.31 1.09
CA TYR A 73 2.32 7.98 1.26
C TYR A 73 2.10 6.46 1.23
N GLN A 74 2.71 5.75 0.27
CA GLN A 74 2.61 4.29 0.17
C GLN A 74 3.21 3.59 1.40
N GLU A 75 4.36 4.07 1.90
CA GLU A 75 4.99 3.55 3.11
C GLU A 75 4.07 3.72 4.33
N GLN A 76 3.51 4.91 4.53
CA GLN A 76 2.53 5.17 5.59
C GLN A 76 1.30 4.26 5.49
N CYS A 77 0.77 4.04 4.27
CA CYS A 77 -0.34 3.10 4.07
C CYS A 77 0.05 1.68 4.47
N ARG A 78 1.25 1.24 4.10
CA ARG A 78 1.77 -0.08 4.43
C ARG A 78 1.94 -0.27 5.94
N GLU A 79 2.53 0.71 6.63
CA GLU A 79 2.71 0.69 8.08
C GLU A 79 1.36 0.55 8.81
N VAL A 80 0.38 1.40 8.47
CA VAL A 80 -0.94 1.34 9.10
C VAL A 80 -1.67 0.02 8.77
N ALA A 81 -1.52 -0.50 7.56
CA ALA A 81 -2.09 -1.81 7.20
C ALA A 81 -1.48 -2.94 8.04
N LEU A 82 -0.16 -2.94 8.25
CA LEU A 82 0.51 -3.92 9.13
C LEU A 82 0.03 -3.82 10.58
N GLU A 83 -0.21 -2.61 11.09
CA GLU A 83 -0.79 -2.42 12.42
C GLU A 83 -2.21 -3.01 12.54
N ILE A 84 -3.05 -2.85 11.51
CA ILE A 84 -4.38 -3.46 11.46
C ILE A 84 -4.27 -4.99 11.53
N TYR A 85 -3.35 -5.61 10.76
CA TYR A 85 -3.14 -7.06 10.81
C TYR A 85 -2.65 -7.52 12.19
N LYS A 86 -1.74 -6.77 12.83
CA LYS A 86 -1.29 -7.06 14.21
C LYS A 86 -2.45 -7.00 15.22
N LEU A 87 -3.25 -5.95 15.18
CA LEU A 87 -4.42 -5.80 16.04
C LEU A 87 -5.44 -6.92 15.82
N ALA A 88 -5.69 -7.33 14.57
CA ALA A 88 -6.56 -8.44 14.25
C ALA A 88 -6.06 -9.77 14.86
N CYS A 89 -4.76 -10.02 14.85
CA CYS A 89 -4.17 -11.19 15.49
C CYS A 89 -4.33 -11.12 17.02
N MET A 90 -4.11 -9.94 17.63
CA MET A 90 -4.31 -9.73 19.07
C MET A 90 -5.77 -9.94 19.52
N ILE A 91 -6.73 -9.67 18.65
CA ILE A 91 -8.17 -9.92 18.89
C ILE A 91 -8.52 -11.42 18.77
N GLY A 92 -7.58 -12.26 18.28
CA GLY A 92 -7.79 -13.69 18.06
C GLY A 92 -8.35 -14.03 16.67
N MET A 93 -8.20 -13.18 15.68
CA MET A 93 -8.63 -13.48 14.32
C MET A 93 -7.62 -14.33 13.53
N CYS A 94 -6.37 -14.40 13.99
CA CYS A 94 -5.30 -15.14 13.34
C CYS A 94 -5.07 -16.52 14.00
N TYR A 95 -4.55 -17.45 13.21
CA TYR A 95 -4.13 -18.79 13.64
C TYR A 95 -2.92 -19.23 12.81
N GLY A 96 -2.17 -20.21 13.31
CA GLY A 96 -1.03 -20.82 12.64
C GLY A 96 0.15 -19.87 12.45
N GLU A 97 1.23 -20.43 11.91
CA GLU A 97 2.50 -19.69 11.71
C GLU A 97 3.06 -19.88 10.29
N THR A 98 2.42 -20.75 9.47
CA THR A 98 2.88 -21.02 8.11
C THR A 98 2.54 -19.86 7.16
N GLU A 99 3.15 -19.86 5.98
CA GLU A 99 2.85 -18.86 4.93
C GLU A 99 1.40 -18.98 4.44
N GLU A 100 0.89 -20.19 4.34
CA GLU A 100 -0.51 -20.46 3.96
C GLU A 100 -1.47 -19.92 5.04
N ASP A 101 -1.16 -20.11 6.32
CA ASP A 101 -1.94 -19.53 7.41
C ASP A 101 -1.98 -18.01 7.35
N ARG A 102 -0.86 -17.37 7.02
CA ARG A 102 -0.81 -15.90 6.85
C ARG A 102 -1.71 -15.42 5.72
N LEU A 103 -1.71 -16.11 4.58
CA LEU A 103 -2.61 -15.78 3.46
C LEU A 103 -4.09 -15.96 3.85
N MET A 104 -4.42 -17.04 4.54
CA MET A 104 -5.77 -17.29 5.04
C MET A 104 -6.20 -16.25 6.08
N ASN A 105 -5.30 -15.86 6.98
CA ASN A 105 -5.55 -14.81 7.96
C ASN A 105 -5.83 -13.46 7.29
N CYS A 106 -5.04 -13.08 6.27
CA CYS A 106 -5.29 -11.87 5.49
C CYS A 106 -6.67 -11.91 4.81
N ALA A 107 -7.02 -13.03 4.17
CA ALA A 107 -8.31 -13.21 3.52
C ALA A 107 -9.49 -13.10 4.51
N LYS A 108 -9.33 -13.66 5.71
CA LYS A 108 -10.32 -13.58 6.79
C LYS A 108 -10.51 -12.17 7.31
N ILE A 109 -9.42 -11.42 7.50
CA ILE A 109 -9.43 -10.03 7.93
C ILE A 109 -10.07 -9.15 6.85
N ASP A 110 -9.70 -9.34 5.59
CA ASP A 110 -10.32 -8.65 4.45
C ASP A 110 -11.81 -8.92 4.34
N LYS A 111 -12.25 -10.18 4.54
CA LYS A 111 -13.67 -10.54 4.58
C LYS A 111 -14.38 -9.79 5.71
N PHE A 112 -13.82 -9.78 6.92
CA PHE A 112 -14.34 -9.00 8.03
C PHE A 112 -14.46 -7.51 7.69
N CYS A 113 -13.44 -6.91 7.11
CA CYS A 113 -13.47 -5.50 6.71
C CYS A 113 -14.56 -5.19 5.69
N ARG A 114 -14.80 -6.08 4.72
CA ARG A 114 -15.88 -5.90 3.73
C ARG A 114 -17.27 -6.03 4.34
N GLU A 115 -17.47 -6.98 5.22
CA GLU A 115 -18.80 -7.34 5.75
C GLU A 115 -19.15 -6.51 6.99
N ARG A 116 -18.21 -6.35 7.93
CA ARG A 116 -18.43 -5.74 9.25
C ARG A 116 -17.60 -4.50 9.52
N GLY A 117 -16.63 -4.19 8.64
CA GLY A 117 -15.80 -2.99 8.78
C GLY A 117 -16.60 -1.70 8.57
N THR A 118 -16.13 -0.61 9.13
CA THR A 118 -16.66 0.74 8.87
C THR A 118 -16.39 1.21 7.45
N VAL A 119 -15.30 0.66 6.84
CA VAL A 119 -14.89 0.95 5.46
C VAL A 119 -15.09 -0.30 4.62
N LYS A 120 -16.12 -0.56 3.99
CA LYS A 120 -16.48 -1.79 3.24
C LYS A 120 -15.52 -2.17 2.09
N LYS A 121 -14.21 -2.26 2.38
CA LYS A 121 -13.13 -2.54 1.42
C LYS A 121 -12.10 -3.50 2.01
N ASN A 122 -11.28 -4.13 1.15
CA ASN A 122 -10.09 -4.85 1.58
C ASN A 122 -9.05 -3.87 2.13
N VAL A 123 -8.27 -4.31 3.12
CA VAL A 123 -7.25 -3.45 3.78
C VAL A 123 -6.30 -2.82 2.76
N MET A 124 -5.78 -3.59 1.81
CA MET A 124 -4.84 -3.10 0.78
C MET A 124 -5.47 -2.16 -0.26
N GLN A 125 -6.79 -2.03 -0.30
CA GLN A 125 -7.50 -1.12 -1.22
C GLN A 125 -7.94 0.19 -0.54
N MET A 126 -7.63 0.34 0.75
CA MET A 126 -8.00 1.52 1.52
C MET A 126 -7.00 2.66 1.34
N THR A 127 -7.49 3.87 1.31
CA THR A 127 -6.68 5.09 1.43
C THR A 127 -6.13 5.23 2.86
N LEU A 128 -5.12 6.07 3.06
CA LEU A 128 -4.53 6.30 4.38
C LEU A 128 -5.57 6.73 5.43
N THR A 129 -6.53 7.57 5.05
CA THR A 129 -7.62 8.02 5.94
C THR A 129 -8.55 6.86 6.30
N GLU A 130 -8.89 6.00 5.34
CA GLU A 130 -9.71 4.81 5.55
C GLU A 130 -8.99 3.77 6.42
N LEU A 131 -7.68 3.57 6.20
CA LEU A 131 -6.84 2.70 7.04
C LEU A 131 -6.82 3.18 8.50
N LYS A 132 -6.60 4.47 8.74
CA LYS A 132 -6.64 5.04 10.10
C LYS A 132 -8.00 4.85 10.77
N LYS A 133 -9.10 4.97 10.02
CA LYS A 133 -10.45 4.72 10.52
C LYS A 133 -10.66 3.25 10.87
N THR A 134 -10.22 2.34 10.02
CA THR A 134 -10.28 0.89 10.25
C THR A 134 -9.40 0.49 11.44
N LYS A 135 -8.18 1.04 11.57
CA LYS A 135 -7.30 0.82 12.73
C LYS A 135 -8.02 1.16 14.05
N ARG A 136 -8.66 2.34 14.15
CA ARG A 136 -9.44 2.74 15.34
C ARG A 136 -10.56 1.76 15.66
N GLN A 137 -11.21 1.17 14.66
CA GLN A 137 -12.23 0.13 14.88
C GLN A 137 -11.61 -1.11 15.54
N PHE A 138 -10.45 -1.59 15.05
CA PHE A 138 -9.78 -2.74 15.64
C PHE A 138 -9.24 -2.45 17.03
N GLU A 139 -8.73 -1.24 17.30
CA GLU A 139 -8.33 -0.79 18.65
C GLU A 139 -9.51 -0.82 19.62
N ALA A 140 -10.66 -0.31 19.22
CA ALA A 140 -11.89 -0.34 20.02
C ALA A 140 -12.35 -1.78 20.31
N MET A 141 -12.27 -2.69 19.34
CA MET A 141 -12.59 -4.10 19.54
C MET A 141 -11.63 -4.78 20.53
N LEU A 142 -10.33 -4.49 20.44
CA LEU A 142 -9.33 -5.02 21.37
C LEU A 142 -9.61 -4.56 22.80
N ASN A 143 -9.87 -3.27 23.00
CA ASN A 143 -10.20 -2.69 24.31
C ASN A 143 -11.47 -3.30 24.88
N SER A 144 -12.54 -3.43 24.07
CA SER A 144 -13.79 -4.06 24.50
C SER A 144 -13.60 -5.51 24.92
N ASN A 145 -12.76 -6.28 24.19
CA ASN A 145 -12.45 -7.66 24.55
C ASN A 145 -11.70 -7.73 25.89
N ALA A 146 -10.74 -6.85 26.14
CA ALA A 146 -10.01 -6.77 27.40
C ALA A 146 -10.92 -6.42 28.58
N GLU A 147 -11.78 -5.40 28.43
CA GLU A 147 -12.76 -5.02 29.43
C GLU A 147 -13.73 -6.15 29.78
N ASN A 148 -14.23 -6.87 28.76
CA ASN A 148 -15.14 -7.99 28.96
C ASN A 148 -14.42 -9.18 29.66
N ALA A 149 -13.16 -9.41 29.37
CA ALA A 149 -12.37 -10.43 30.07
C ALA A 149 -12.18 -10.10 31.55
N VAL A 150 -11.85 -8.84 31.86
CA VAL A 150 -11.74 -8.35 33.26
C VAL A 150 -13.06 -8.46 33.99
N LYS A 151 -14.17 -8.03 33.40
CA LYS A 151 -15.52 -8.15 33.99
C LYS A 151 -15.88 -9.61 34.30
N LYS A 152 -15.56 -10.55 33.40
CA LYS A 152 -15.80 -11.98 33.62
C LYS A 152 -14.96 -12.52 34.78
N LEU A 153 -13.70 -12.13 34.91
CA LEU A 153 -12.82 -12.52 36.01
C LEU A 153 -13.36 -12.00 37.35
N ILE A 154 -13.72 -10.72 37.43
CA ILE A 154 -14.30 -10.13 38.63
C ILE A 154 -15.56 -10.87 39.05
N ASN A 155 -16.49 -11.10 38.12
CA ASN A 155 -17.73 -11.80 38.41
C ASN A 155 -17.50 -13.24 38.88
N LYS A 156 -16.49 -13.94 38.32
CA LYS A 156 -16.11 -15.29 38.75
C LYS A 156 -15.57 -15.29 40.19
N THR A 157 -14.68 -14.35 40.50
CA THR A 157 -14.08 -14.22 41.83
C THR A 157 -15.11 -13.85 42.90
N LEU A 158 -16.07 -12.96 42.57
CA LEU A 158 -17.14 -12.59 43.49
C LEU A 158 -18.08 -13.79 43.77
N LYS A 159 -18.44 -14.60 42.75
CA LYS A 159 -19.27 -15.79 42.94
C LYS A 159 -18.59 -16.83 43.84
N GLN A 160 -17.29 -17.10 43.63
CA GLN A 160 -16.52 -18.03 44.49
C GLN A 160 -16.52 -17.59 45.95
N LYS A 161 -16.32 -16.30 46.23
CA LYS A 161 -16.36 -15.79 47.62
C LYS A 161 -17.71 -15.87 48.29
N VAL A 162 -18.83 -15.93 47.53
CA VAL A 162 -20.18 -16.07 48.08
C VAL A 162 -20.52 -17.55 48.35
N GLU A 163 -19.90 -18.47 47.60
CA GLU A 163 -20.08 -19.92 47.82
C GLU A 163 -19.21 -20.46 48.97
N ASP A 164 -18.17 -19.74 49.40
CA ASP A 164 -17.27 -20.10 50.49
C ASP A 164 -17.70 -19.53 51.86
N ILE A 165 -18.88 -18.87 51.99
CA ILE A 165 -19.54 -18.36 53.20
C ILE A 165 -20.73 -19.20 53.58
#